data_6c31413b131001536f79691e38dc40ea
#
_entry.id   6c31413b131001536f79691e38dc40ea
#
_cell.length_a   1.000
_cell.length_b   1.000
_cell.length_c   1.000
_cell.angle_alpha   90.00
_cell.angle_beta   90.00
_cell.angle_gamma   90.00
#
_symmetry.space_group_name_H-M   'P 1'
#
loop_
_entity.id
_entity.type
_entity.pdbx_description
1 polymer ?
#
loop_
_entity_poly.entity_id
_entity_poly.type
_entity_poly.pdbx_seq_one_letter_code
_entity_poly.pdbx_strand_id
1 'polypeptide(L)'
;LAGAGDEVILPTPWYFNHRMWLDMQGVRTVPLPTGAGLIPEPEHAARLITPRTRAIVLVSPNNPGGAEYPAETLAAFRDLCRARGLALIVDETYRDFDSRTGRPHDLFADPDWHDAFIHLYSFSKAYRLTGHRVGAIVAGETRLAEVEKFLDTVAICPSQLGQIAALWGMRNLSQWVSGERDEILARRKAMVDGF
;
A
#
# COMPACT_ATOMS: atom_id res chain seq x y z
N LEU A 1 -6.28 -9.80 -10.72
CA LEU A 1 -6.96 -8.52 -10.82
C LEU A 1 -6.88 -7.93 -12.23
N ALA A 2 -5.68 -7.84 -12.80
CA ALA A 2 -5.44 -7.22 -14.10
C ALA A 2 -4.56 -8.13 -14.97
N GLY A 3 -4.80 -8.10 -16.28
CA GLY A 3 -4.04 -8.80 -17.29
C GLY A 3 -3.62 -7.87 -18.43
N ALA A 4 -2.96 -8.43 -19.44
CA ALA A 4 -2.50 -7.67 -20.59
C ALA A 4 -3.65 -6.88 -21.25
N GLY A 5 -3.43 -5.58 -21.45
CA GLY A 5 -4.42 -4.65 -22.00
C GLY A 5 -5.34 -3.97 -20.98
N ASP A 6 -5.38 -4.45 -19.74
CA ASP A 6 -6.04 -3.73 -18.64
C ASP A 6 -5.25 -2.52 -18.16
N GLU A 7 -5.86 -1.73 -17.29
CA GLU A 7 -5.31 -0.47 -16.78
C GLU A 7 -5.30 -0.45 -15.25
N VAL A 8 -4.23 0.13 -14.68
CA VAL A 8 -4.12 0.41 -13.26
C VAL A 8 -3.70 1.86 -13.07
N ILE A 9 -4.42 2.59 -12.22
CA ILE A 9 -4.14 4.00 -11.91
C ILE A 9 -3.12 4.07 -10.78
N LEU A 10 -2.03 4.82 -10.99
CA LEU A 10 -0.98 5.08 -9.99
C LEU A 10 -0.78 6.60 -9.80
N PRO A 11 -0.84 7.11 -8.55
CA PRO A 11 -0.43 8.50 -8.27
C PRO A 11 1.06 8.74 -8.57
N THR A 12 1.37 9.93 -9.06
CA THR A 12 2.75 10.36 -9.30
C THR A 12 3.21 11.36 -8.23
N PRO A 13 4.46 11.25 -7.71
CA PRO A 13 5.46 10.22 -8.02
C PRO A 13 5.10 8.85 -7.43
N TRP A 14 5.39 7.79 -8.15
CA TRP A 14 5.12 6.43 -7.71
C TRP A 14 6.36 5.66 -7.28
N TYR A 15 6.18 4.60 -6.51
CA TYR A 15 7.21 3.60 -6.27
C TYR A 15 7.46 2.82 -7.57
N PHE A 16 8.68 2.89 -8.08
CA PHE A 16 9.02 2.40 -9.41
C PHE A 16 8.69 0.93 -9.66
N ASN A 17 8.77 0.07 -8.64
CA ASN A 17 8.47 -1.35 -8.78
C ASN A 17 7.00 -1.62 -9.12
N HIS A 18 6.06 -0.80 -8.65
CA HIS A 18 4.65 -0.97 -9.02
C HIS A 18 4.46 -0.84 -10.53
N ARG A 19 5.02 0.20 -11.12
CA ARG A 19 4.96 0.38 -12.57
C ARG A 19 5.70 -0.73 -13.32
N MET A 20 6.94 -1.04 -12.92
CA MET A 20 7.73 -2.07 -13.59
C MET A 20 6.99 -3.41 -13.60
N TRP A 21 6.33 -3.76 -12.49
CA TRP A 21 5.57 -5.00 -12.39
C TRP A 21 4.35 -5.01 -13.33
N LEU A 22 3.65 -3.90 -13.45
CA LEU A 22 2.54 -3.73 -14.41
C LEU A 22 3.04 -3.83 -15.85
N ASP A 23 4.14 -3.15 -16.18
CA ASP A 23 4.75 -3.20 -17.52
C ASP A 23 5.15 -4.64 -17.90
N MET A 24 5.73 -5.41 -16.97
CA MET A 24 6.09 -6.83 -17.19
C MET A 24 4.87 -7.72 -17.47
N GLN A 25 3.69 -7.36 -16.97
CA GLN A 25 2.43 -8.09 -17.18
C GLN A 25 1.62 -7.56 -18.38
N GLY A 26 2.14 -6.56 -19.11
CA GLY A 26 1.40 -5.91 -20.21
C GLY A 26 0.20 -5.10 -19.75
N VAL A 27 0.17 -4.70 -18.48
CA VAL A 27 -0.87 -3.84 -17.89
C VAL A 27 -0.47 -2.38 -18.05
N ARG A 28 -1.36 -1.56 -18.57
CA ARG A 28 -1.10 -0.14 -18.78
C ARG A 28 -1.18 0.65 -17.47
N THR A 29 -0.10 1.32 -17.11
CA THR A 29 -0.12 2.30 -16.02
C THR A 29 -0.77 3.59 -16.48
N VAL A 30 -1.80 4.05 -15.74
CA VAL A 30 -2.44 5.35 -15.95
C VAL A 30 -1.95 6.30 -14.85
N PRO A 31 -1.18 7.34 -15.19
CA PRO A 31 -0.67 8.28 -14.20
C PRO A 31 -1.80 9.15 -13.64
N LEU A 32 -1.86 9.26 -12.32
CA LEU A 32 -2.70 10.21 -11.59
C LEU A 32 -1.79 11.30 -11.01
N PRO A 33 -1.75 12.50 -11.62
CA PRO A 33 -1.04 13.62 -11.02
C PRO A 33 -1.59 13.94 -9.63
N THR A 34 -0.69 14.17 -8.67
CA THR A 34 -1.06 14.56 -7.31
C THR A 34 -1.15 16.08 -7.19
N GLY A 35 -1.96 16.55 -6.26
CA GLY A 35 -2.11 17.96 -5.91
C GLY A 35 -1.04 18.45 -4.92
N ALA A 36 -1.38 19.50 -4.18
CA ALA A 36 -0.52 20.05 -3.14
C ALA A 36 -0.18 18.98 -2.09
N GLY A 37 1.07 18.99 -1.60
CA GLY A 37 1.56 18.01 -0.63
C GLY A 37 1.67 16.58 -1.17
N LEU A 38 1.61 16.39 -2.49
CA LEU A 38 1.64 15.09 -3.16
C LEU A 38 0.46 14.18 -2.77
N ILE A 39 -0.67 14.77 -2.43
CA ILE A 39 -1.90 14.03 -2.12
C ILE A 39 -2.71 13.83 -3.42
N PRO A 40 -3.11 12.58 -3.74
CA PRO A 40 -3.97 12.31 -4.88
C PRO A 40 -5.42 12.70 -4.61
N GLU A 41 -6.13 13.12 -5.66
CA GLU A 41 -7.52 13.56 -5.57
C GLU A 41 -8.45 12.49 -6.18
N PRO A 42 -9.45 11.98 -5.43
CA PRO A 42 -10.40 10.98 -5.93
C PRO A 42 -11.20 11.44 -7.15
N GLU A 43 -11.56 12.72 -7.23
CA GLU A 43 -12.28 13.31 -8.36
C GLU A 43 -11.44 13.32 -9.64
N HIS A 44 -10.12 13.52 -9.49
CA HIS A 44 -9.20 13.42 -10.62
C HIS A 44 -9.07 11.96 -11.07
N ALA A 45 -8.92 11.04 -10.14
CA ALA A 45 -8.89 9.60 -10.46
C ALA A 45 -10.18 9.15 -11.18
N ALA A 46 -11.35 9.63 -10.74
CA ALA A 46 -12.63 9.29 -11.34
C ALA A 46 -12.72 9.63 -12.84
N ARG A 47 -12.06 10.70 -13.27
CA ARG A 47 -12.00 11.10 -14.68
C ARG A 47 -11.07 10.23 -15.54
N LEU A 48 -10.14 9.51 -14.90
CA LEU A 48 -9.18 8.63 -15.56
C LEU A 48 -9.70 7.20 -15.73
N ILE A 49 -10.79 6.85 -15.05
CA ILE A 49 -11.36 5.50 -15.09
C ILE A 49 -11.95 5.22 -16.47
N THR A 50 -11.57 4.09 -17.04
CA THR A 50 -12.09 3.55 -18.31
C THR A 50 -12.67 2.14 -18.08
N PRO A 51 -13.37 1.54 -19.06
CA PRO A 51 -13.80 0.15 -18.96
C PRO A 51 -12.68 -0.88 -18.77
N ARG A 52 -11.44 -0.50 -19.05
CA ARG A 52 -10.24 -1.34 -18.84
C ARG A 52 -9.61 -1.16 -17.46
N THR A 53 -9.99 -0.15 -16.71
CA THR A 53 -9.43 0.08 -15.36
C THR A 53 -9.86 -1.06 -14.43
N ARG A 54 -8.90 -1.61 -13.68
CA ARG A 54 -9.11 -2.71 -12.72
C ARG A 54 -8.81 -2.32 -11.29
N ALA A 55 -7.86 -1.41 -11.10
CA ALA A 55 -7.46 -1.02 -9.76
C ALA A 55 -6.91 0.40 -9.70
N ILE A 56 -6.93 0.97 -8.50
CA ILE A 56 -6.16 2.15 -8.11
C ILE A 56 -5.19 1.68 -7.02
N VAL A 57 -3.90 2.01 -7.16
CA VAL A 57 -2.88 1.65 -6.16
C VAL A 57 -2.38 2.93 -5.48
N LEU A 58 -2.50 2.98 -4.18
CA LEU A 58 -2.02 4.06 -3.33
C LEU A 58 -0.85 3.57 -2.49
N VAL A 59 0.09 4.45 -2.17
CA VAL A 59 1.20 4.16 -1.26
C VAL A 59 1.20 5.22 -0.17
N SER A 60 0.97 4.82 1.09
CA SER A 60 0.90 5.78 2.20
C SER A 60 1.49 5.20 3.50
N PRO A 61 2.49 5.85 4.11
CA PRO A 61 3.26 7.00 3.59
C PRO A 61 3.90 6.73 2.23
N ASN A 62 3.90 7.74 1.37
CA ASN A 62 4.31 7.58 -0.03
C ASN A 62 5.83 7.36 -0.20
N ASN A 63 6.19 6.48 -1.09
CA ASN A 63 7.54 6.35 -1.62
C ASN A 63 7.52 6.76 -3.11
N PRO A 64 8.24 7.83 -3.54
CA PRO A 64 9.36 8.49 -2.84
C PRO A 64 9.00 9.76 -2.06
N GLY A 65 7.79 10.28 -2.17
CA GLY A 65 7.43 11.63 -1.73
C GLY A 65 7.30 11.84 -0.22
N GLY A 66 7.15 10.76 0.56
CA GLY A 66 6.95 10.82 2.01
C GLY A 66 5.57 11.35 2.45
N ALA A 67 4.66 11.60 1.51
CA ALA A 67 3.33 12.10 1.82
C ALA A 67 2.50 11.05 2.57
N GLU A 68 1.85 11.48 3.64
CA GLU A 68 0.93 10.68 4.44
C GLU A 68 -0.50 11.02 4.00
N TYR A 69 -1.17 10.08 3.37
CA TYR A 69 -2.53 10.37 2.86
C TYR A 69 -3.53 10.43 4.01
N PRO A 70 -4.38 11.47 4.06
CA PRO A 70 -5.44 11.59 5.04
C PRO A 70 -6.40 10.40 5.03
N ALA A 71 -6.95 10.02 6.19
CA ALA A 71 -7.88 8.91 6.30
C ALA A 71 -9.13 9.11 5.42
N GLU A 72 -9.63 10.35 5.35
CA GLU A 72 -10.75 10.75 4.50
C GLU A 72 -10.43 10.59 3.01
N THR A 73 -9.20 10.87 2.59
CA THR A 73 -8.76 10.61 1.20
C THR A 73 -8.80 9.13 0.88
N LEU A 74 -8.24 8.29 1.76
CA LEU A 74 -8.26 6.83 1.58
C LEU A 74 -9.70 6.28 1.55
N ALA A 75 -10.58 6.81 2.42
CA ALA A 75 -11.99 6.44 2.43
C ALA A 75 -12.70 6.84 1.12
N ALA A 76 -12.46 8.05 0.62
CA ALA A 76 -13.03 8.51 -0.65
C ALA A 76 -12.56 7.67 -1.85
N PHE A 77 -11.30 7.22 -1.87
CA PHE A 77 -10.82 6.28 -2.88
C PHE A 77 -11.46 4.91 -2.76
N ARG A 78 -11.70 4.40 -1.53
CA ARG A 78 -12.44 3.15 -1.31
C ARG A 78 -13.86 3.26 -1.90
N ASP A 79 -14.55 4.35 -1.61
CA ASP A 79 -15.93 4.56 -2.05
C ASP A 79 -15.99 4.69 -3.58
N LEU A 80 -15.04 5.41 -4.19
CA LEU A 80 -14.89 5.48 -5.65
C LEU A 80 -14.67 4.09 -6.26
N CYS A 81 -13.73 3.31 -5.71
CA CYS A 81 -13.42 1.98 -6.21
C CYS A 81 -14.63 1.05 -6.08
N ARG A 82 -15.31 1.05 -4.93
CA ARG A 82 -16.53 0.25 -4.71
C ARG A 82 -17.62 0.63 -5.71
N ALA A 83 -17.89 1.92 -5.90
CA ALA A 83 -18.92 2.40 -6.83
C ALA A 83 -18.64 2.05 -8.30
N ARG A 84 -17.37 1.80 -8.65
CA ARG A 84 -16.93 1.49 -10.02
C ARG A 84 -16.53 0.02 -10.21
N GLY A 85 -16.68 -0.83 -9.20
CA GLY A 85 -16.30 -2.24 -9.25
C GLY A 85 -14.78 -2.45 -9.42
N LEU A 86 -13.96 -1.52 -8.88
CA LEU A 86 -12.51 -1.55 -8.94
C LEU A 86 -11.93 -2.06 -7.62
N ALA A 87 -10.68 -2.54 -7.66
CA ALA A 87 -9.91 -2.77 -6.45
C ALA A 87 -9.18 -1.50 -6.02
N LEU A 88 -9.22 -1.18 -4.72
CA LEU A 88 -8.30 -0.24 -4.07
C LEU A 88 -7.18 -1.04 -3.42
N ILE A 89 -5.96 -0.85 -3.88
CA ILE A 89 -4.77 -1.42 -3.26
C ILE A 89 -4.06 -0.31 -2.49
N VAL A 90 -3.85 -0.51 -1.19
CA VAL A 90 -3.07 0.43 -0.38
C VAL A 90 -1.81 -0.28 0.11
N ASP A 91 -0.67 0.17 -0.38
CA ASP A 91 0.64 -0.24 0.10
C ASP A 91 1.03 0.61 1.30
N GLU A 92 0.99 -0.02 2.47
CA GLU A 92 1.31 0.60 3.75
C GLU A 92 2.64 0.09 4.32
N THR A 93 3.61 -0.18 3.47
CA THR A 93 4.96 -0.61 3.86
C THR A 93 5.60 0.31 4.91
N TYR A 94 5.22 1.58 4.93
CA TYR A 94 5.77 2.59 5.84
C TYR A 94 4.78 3.08 6.92
N ARG A 95 3.65 2.40 7.11
CA ARG A 95 2.59 2.80 8.07
C ARG A 95 3.08 3.06 9.49
N ASP A 96 4.09 2.31 9.93
CA ASP A 96 4.63 2.42 11.28
C ASP A 96 5.49 3.68 11.48
N PHE A 97 5.80 4.41 10.41
CA PHE A 97 6.50 5.69 10.41
C PHE A 97 5.57 6.89 10.15
N ASP A 98 4.26 6.67 10.10
CA ASP A 98 3.26 7.75 10.01
C ASP A 98 3.40 8.70 11.20
N SER A 99 3.40 10.00 10.94
CA SER A 99 3.60 11.02 11.97
C SER A 99 2.39 11.18 12.89
N ARG A 100 1.22 10.73 12.43
CA ARG A 100 -0.03 10.80 13.19
C ARG A 100 -0.05 9.74 14.30
N THR A 101 -0.76 10.02 15.37
CA THR A 101 -0.99 9.05 16.44
C THR A 101 -2.20 8.18 16.15
N GLY A 102 -2.15 6.91 16.52
CA GLY A 102 -3.26 5.97 16.34
C GLY A 102 -3.24 5.26 14.99
N ARG A 103 -4.43 4.91 14.51
CA ARG A 103 -4.60 4.22 13.23
C ARG A 103 -4.50 5.23 12.09
N PRO A 104 -3.78 4.92 11.01
CA PRO A 104 -3.72 5.83 9.86
C PRO A 104 -5.07 5.97 9.14
N HIS A 105 -5.94 4.97 9.24
CA HIS A 105 -7.29 4.97 8.68
C HIS A 105 -8.16 3.87 9.31
N ASP A 106 -9.48 3.94 9.04
CA ASP A 106 -10.49 2.98 9.53
C ASP A 106 -11.10 2.13 8.39
N LEU A 107 -10.38 1.90 7.29
CA LEU A 107 -10.91 1.14 6.15
C LEU A 107 -11.37 -0.28 6.54
N PHE A 108 -10.72 -0.91 7.50
CA PHE A 108 -11.10 -2.23 8.01
C PHE A 108 -12.31 -2.22 8.97
N ALA A 109 -12.75 -1.04 9.42
CA ALA A 109 -13.96 -0.93 10.26
C ALA A 109 -15.25 -1.07 9.45
N ASP A 110 -15.19 -0.90 8.15
CA ASP A 110 -16.30 -1.14 7.23
C ASP A 110 -16.56 -2.66 7.15
N PRO A 111 -17.77 -3.18 7.43
CA PRO A 111 -18.06 -4.61 7.37
C PRO A 111 -17.80 -5.21 5.99
N ASP A 112 -17.98 -4.43 4.93
CA ASP A 112 -17.78 -4.85 3.53
C ASP A 112 -16.43 -4.42 2.96
N TRP A 113 -15.42 -4.16 3.83
CA TRP A 113 -14.10 -3.72 3.40
C TRP A 113 -13.49 -4.64 2.32
N HIS A 114 -13.74 -5.92 2.41
CA HIS A 114 -13.19 -6.96 1.55
C HIS A 114 -13.67 -6.88 0.08
N ASP A 115 -14.73 -6.14 -0.22
CA ASP A 115 -15.26 -5.98 -1.57
C ASP A 115 -14.31 -5.25 -2.50
N ALA A 116 -13.68 -4.19 -2.01
CA ALA A 116 -12.81 -3.34 -2.81
C ALA A 116 -11.37 -3.26 -2.29
N PHE A 117 -11.16 -3.31 -0.97
CA PHE A 117 -9.89 -2.98 -0.36
C PHE A 117 -8.94 -4.17 -0.31
N ILE A 118 -7.67 -3.92 -0.67
CA ILE A 118 -6.53 -4.83 -0.54
C ILE A 118 -5.42 -4.06 0.14
N HIS A 119 -4.96 -4.58 1.27
CA HIS A 119 -3.86 -4.00 2.02
C HIS A 119 -2.56 -4.77 1.77
N LEU A 120 -1.48 -4.04 1.51
CA LEU A 120 -0.14 -4.59 1.39
C LEU A 120 0.73 -4.07 2.52
N TYR A 121 1.52 -4.97 3.12
CA TYR A 121 2.47 -4.62 4.17
C TYR A 121 3.79 -5.37 3.99
N SER A 122 4.89 -4.71 4.32
CA SER A 122 6.23 -5.32 4.30
C SER A 122 6.91 -5.19 5.66
N PHE A 123 7.39 -6.31 6.20
CA PHE A 123 8.20 -6.33 7.42
C PHE A 123 9.65 -5.89 7.19
N SER A 124 10.02 -5.60 5.95
CA SER A 124 11.37 -5.18 5.57
C SER A 124 11.81 -3.86 6.21
N LYS A 125 10.88 -2.94 6.50
CA LYS A 125 11.17 -1.58 6.93
C LYS A 125 11.12 -1.44 8.45
N ALA A 126 9.94 -1.37 9.03
CA ALA A 126 9.77 -1.19 10.47
C ALA A 126 10.46 -2.28 11.30
N TYR A 127 10.40 -3.53 10.84
CA TYR A 127 10.99 -4.67 11.56
C TYR A 127 12.40 -5.05 11.05
N ARG A 128 12.98 -4.30 10.10
CA ARG A 128 14.33 -4.54 9.53
C ARG A 128 14.53 -5.95 8.97
N LEU A 129 13.46 -6.63 8.54
CA LEU A 129 13.50 -7.98 7.99
C LEU A 129 13.70 -8.00 6.47
N THR A 130 14.49 -7.08 5.93
CA THR A 130 14.67 -6.88 4.48
C THR A 130 15.14 -8.16 3.78
N GLY A 131 16.16 -8.83 4.32
CA GLY A 131 16.73 -10.06 3.75
C GLY A 131 15.84 -11.30 3.93
N HIS A 132 14.88 -11.26 4.84
CA HIS A 132 13.99 -12.39 5.14
C HIS A 132 12.82 -12.53 4.18
N ARG A 133 12.60 -11.55 3.29
CA ARG A 133 11.57 -11.56 2.22
C ARG A 133 10.17 -11.92 2.74
N VAL A 134 9.70 -11.23 3.77
CA VAL A 134 8.40 -11.45 4.39
C VAL A 134 7.53 -10.18 4.33
N GLY A 135 6.28 -10.36 3.92
CA GLY A 135 5.25 -9.34 3.87
C GLY A 135 3.89 -9.95 4.12
N ALA A 136 2.85 -9.14 4.06
CA ALA A 136 1.47 -9.58 4.23
C ALA A 136 0.56 -8.92 3.18
N ILE A 137 -0.38 -9.70 2.68
CA ILE A 137 -1.52 -9.23 1.90
C ILE A 137 -2.77 -9.51 2.73
N VAL A 138 -3.58 -8.48 2.94
CA VAL A 138 -4.90 -8.61 3.58
C VAL A 138 -5.95 -8.26 2.54
N ALA A 139 -6.79 -9.21 2.20
CA ALA A 139 -7.83 -9.08 1.17
C ALA A 139 -9.00 -10.01 1.48
N GLY A 140 -10.10 -9.89 0.74
CA GLY A 140 -11.20 -10.83 0.83
C GLY A 140 -10.80 -12.25 0.39
N GLU A 141 -11.47 -13.24 0.97
CA GLU A 141 -11.14 -14.67 0.79
C GLU A 141 -11.04 -15.09 -0.68
N THR A 142 -12.01 -14.68 -1.50
CA THR A 142 -12.01 -14.98 -2.94
C THR A 142 -10.76 -14.48 -3.66
N ARG A 143 -10.27 -13.29 -3.28
CA ARG A 143 -9.02 -12.75 -3.85
C ARG A 143 -7.79 -13.48 -3.32
N LEU A 144 -7.79 -13.84 -2.03
CA LEU A 144 -6.68 -14.58 -1.44
C LEU A 144 -6.53 -15.97 -2.06
N ALA A 145 -7.64 -16.63 -2.41
CA ALA A 145 -7.59 -17.92 -3.11
C ALA A 145 -6.87 -17.82 -4.48
N GLU A 146 -7.03 -16.70 -5.21
CA GLU A 146 -6.29 -16.47 -6.45
C GLU A 146 -4.81 -16.10 -6.20
N VAL A 147 -4.53 -15.37 -5.13
CA VAL A 147 -3.15 -15.06 -4.73
C VAL A 147 -2.40 -16.33 -4.32
N GLU A 148 -3.06 -17.25 -3.60
CA GLU A 148 -2.50 -18.53 -3.18
C GLU A 148 -2.04 -19.36 -4.38
N LYS A 149 -2.86 -19.49 -5.43
CA LYS A 149 -2.48 -20.19 -6.68
C LYS A 149 -1.20 -19.63 -7.30
N PHE A 150 -1.07 -18.30 -7.28
CA PHE A 150 0.15 -17.65 -7.78
C PHE A 150 1.35 -17.94 -6.88
N LEU A 151 1.18 -17.85 -5.55
CA LEU A 151 2.25 -18.14 -4.59
C LEU A 151 2.70 -19.58 -4.68
N ASP A 152 1.81 -20.53 -4.77
CA ASP A 152 2.11 -21.96 -4.93
C ASP A 152 2.90 -22.26 -6.19
N THR A 153 2.70 -21.47 -7.24
CA THR A 153 3.42 -21.63 -8.51
C THR A 153 4.80 -21.00 -8.50
N VAL A 154 4.94 -19.80 -7.88
CA VAL A 154 6.15 -18.97 -8.00
C VAL A 154 7.10 -19.17 -6.82
N ALA A 155 6.59 -19.32 -5.61
CA ALA A 155 7.37 -19.36 -4.38
C ALA A 155 7.15 -20.62 -3.53
N ILE A 156 6.07 -21.38 -3.80
CA ILE A 156 5.58 -22.53 -3.04
C ILE A 156 5.18 -22.11 -1.63
N CYS A 157 6.11 -21.56 -0.84
CA CYS A 157 5.84 -21.02 0.50
C CYS A 157 6.82 -19.88 0.83
N PRO A 158 6.38 -18.89 1.61
CA PRO A 158 7.27 -17.87 2.15
C PRO A 158 8.27 -18.47 3.14
N SER A 159 9.43 -17.81 3.31
CA SER A 159 10.44 -18.23 4.29
C SER A 159 9.84 -18.41 5.69
N GLN A 160 9.89 -19.62 6.23
CA GLN A 160 9.38 -19.93 7.58
C GLN A 160 10.07 -19.08 8.66
N LEU A 161 11.40 -18.91 8.59
CA LEU A 161 12.15 -18.09 9.54
C LEU A 161 11.69 -16.63 9.49
N GLY A 162 11.43 -16.10 8.30
CA GLY A 162 10.88 -14.75 8.12
C GLY A 162 9.51 -14.60 8.76
N GLN A 163 8.63 -15.58 8.59
CA GLN A 163 7.29 -15.58 9.21
C GLN A 163 7.35 -15.62 10.73
N ILE A 164 8.19 -16.50 11.29
CA ILE A 164 8.39 -16.61 12.75
C ILE A 164 8.94 -15.30 13.32
N ALA A 165 9.93 -14.69 12.65
CA ALA A 165 10.52 -13.42 13.08
C ALA A 165 9.49 -12.28 13.00
N ALA A 166 8.69 -12.21 11.93
CA ALA A 166 7.64 -11.21 11.78
C ALA A 166 6.58 -11.34 12.88
N LEU A 167 6.09 -12.56 13.13
CA LEU A 167 5.10 -12.84 14.18
C LEU A 167 5.64 -12.47 15.57
N TRP A 168 6.89 -12.86 15.86
CA TRP A 168 7.53 -12.50 17.12
C TRP A 168 7.68 -10.98 17.25
N GLY A 169 8.12 -10.32 16.19
CA GLY A 169 8.26 -8.85 16.14
C GLY A 169 6.95 -8.13 16.43
N MET A 170 5.86 -8.52 15.77
CA MET A 170 4.55 -7.93 16.01
C MET A 170 4.08 -8.09 17.47
N ARG A 171 4.42 -9.20 18.11
CA ARG A 171 4.03 -9.48 19.51
C ARG A 171 4.89 -8.77 20.54
N ASN A 172 6.16 -8.45 20.22
CA ASN A 172 7.15 -8.07 21.24
C ASN A 172 7.85 -6.73 20.98
N LEU A 173 7.78 -6.16 19.76
CA LEU A 173 8.58 -5.00 19.39
C LEU A 173 7.79 -3.70 19.21
N SER A 174 6.56 -3.60 19.71
CA SER A 174 5.73 -2.39 19.54
C SER A 174 6.43 -1.13 20.08
N GLN A 175 7.03 -1.22 21.25
CA GLN A 175 7.77 -0.09 21.84
C GLN A 175 9.03 0.26 21.04
N TRP A 176 9.76 -0.73 20.55
CA TRP A 176 10.93 -0.51 19.71
C TRP A 176 10.55 0.15 18.38
N VAL A 177 9.49 -0.33 17.70
CA VAL A 177 8.97 0.26 16.45
C VAL A 177 8.54 1.71 16.67
N SER A 178 7.88 2.00 17.81
CA SER A 178 7.52 3.38 18.17
C SER A 178 8.77 4.27 18.34
N GLY A 179 9.81 3.76 19.00
CA GLY A 179 11.07 4.49 19.16
C GLY A 179 11.79 4.76 17.82
N GLU A 180 11.78 3.80 16.91
CA GLU A 180 12.33 3.96 15.54
C GLU A 180 11.54 5.02 14.75
N ARG A 181 10.22 5.05 14.89
CA ARG A 181 9.37 6.11 14.31
C ARG A 181 9.79 7.49 14.84
N ASP A 182 9.88 7.63 16.15
CA ASP A 182 10.18 8.90 16.81
C ASP A 182 11.56 9.42 16.37
N GLU A 183 12.54 8.54 16.22
CA GLU A 183 13.88 8.87 15.70
C GLU A 183 13.81 9.35 14.23
N ILE A 184 13.05 8.69 13.37
CA ILE A 184 12.88 9.09 11.96
C ILE A 184 12.19 10.46 11.87
N LEU A 185 11.17 10.70 12.68
CA LEU A 185 10.47 11.99 12.73
C LEU A 185 11.38 13.12 13.23
N ALA A 186 12.24 12.84 14.23
CA ALA A 186 13.23 13.79 14.69
C ALA A 186 14.26 14.14 13.61
N ARG A 187 14.74 13.15 12.85
CA ARG A 187 15.64 13.38 11.69
C ARG A 187 14.97 14.19 10.61
N ARG A 188 13.70 13.87 10.27
CA ARG A 188 12.91 14.65 9.31
C ARG A 188 12.82 16.12 9.75
N LYS A 189 12.49 16.35 11.03
CA LYS A 189 12.42 17.71 11.58
C LYS A 189 13.76 18.43 11.44
N ALA A 190 14.86 17.81 11.83
CA ALA A 190 16.20 18.39 11.73
C ALA A 190 16.58 18.76 10.29
N MET A 191 16.18 17.94 9.30
CA MET A 191 16.38 18.27 7.88
C MET A 191 15.56 19.49 7.46
N VAL A 192 14.28 19.55 7.85
CA VAL A 192 13.39 20.69 7.50
C VAL A 192 13.86 21.97 8.15
N ASP A 193 14.34 21.92 9.40
CA ASP A 193 14.84 23.09 10.13
C ASP A 193 16.21 23.57 9.62
N GLY A 194 16.96 22.70 8.92
CA GLY A 194 18.30 22.99 8.42
C GLY A 194 18.38 23.51 6.98
N PHE A 195 17.23 23.49 6.26
CA PHE A 195 17.09 23.98 4.89
C PHE A 195 16.03 25.08 4.80
#